data_08e9a60b819b4648d1cc90e707c40049
#
_entry.id   08e9a60b819b4648d1cc90e707c40049
#
_cell.length_a   1.000
_cell.length_b   1.000
_cell.length_c   1.000
_cell.angle_alpha   90.00
_cell.angle_beta   90.00
_cell.angle_gamma   90.00
#
_symmetry.space_group_name_H-M   'P 1'
#
loop_
_entity.id
_entity.type
_entity.pdbx_description
1 polymer ?
#
loop_
_entity_poly.entity_id
_entity_poly.type
_entity_poly.pdbx_seq_one_letter_code
_entity_poly.pdbx_strand_id
1 'polypeptide(L)'
;MHAAINRIRVPAEYADRLEQAFSTAAAKMAGVPGFRSFKFLRREGGGEYVVFTEWDDYASFQAWSESDSFSRVHGAIDTKSPIKTDLALYDVLIEQ
;
A
#
# COMPACT_ATOMS: atom_id res chain seq x y z
N MET A 1 13.53 -7.15 9.49
CA MET A 1 12.85 -6.39 8.43
C MET A 1 11.36 -6.73 8.41
N HIS A 2 10.54 -5.74 8.19
CA HIS A 2 9.08 -5.85 8.28
C HIS A 2 8.45 -5.56 6.92
N ALA A 3 7.44 -6.31 6.54
CA ALA A 3 6.73 -6.10 5.28
C ALA A 3 5.23 -5.93 5.55
N ALA A 4 4.60 -5.01 4.84
CA ALA A 4 3.17 -4.80 4.87
C ALA A 4 2.60 -5.06 3.48
N ILE A 5 1.60 -5.93 3.41
CA ILE A 5 0.94 -6.29 2.17
C ILE A 5 -0.54 -5.94 2.29
N ASN A 6 -0.99 -5.02 1.45
CA ASN A 6 -2.38 -4.61 1.41
C ASN A 6 -2.99 -5.09 0.09
N ARG A 7 -3.96 -5.98 0.18
CA ARG A 7 -4.69 -6.48 -0.99
C ARG A 7 -5.93 -5.62 -1.18
N ILE A 8 -6.11 -5.10 -2.40
CA ILE A 8 -7.19 -4.19 -2.73
C ILE A 8 -8.00 -4.77 -3.88
N ARG A 9 -9.26 -5.07 -3.62
CA ARG A 9 -10.19 -5.55 -4.66
C ARG A 9 -11.02 -4.38 -5.14
N VAL A 10 -11.01 -4.14 -6.45
CA VAL A 10 -11.71 -3.01 -7.04
C VAL A 10 -12.50 -3.43 -8.28
N PRO A 11 -13.68 -2.82 -8.51
CA PRO A 11 -14.34 -2.92 -9.81
C PRO A 11 -13.50 -2.25 -10.91
N ALA A 12 -13.59 -2.74 -12.13
CA ALA A 12 -12.80 -2.25 -13.25
C ALA A 12 -12.91 -0.73 -13.45
N GLU A 13 -14.07 -0.17 -13.16
CA GLU A 13 -14.33 1.28 -13.33
C GLU A 13 -13.53 2.17 -12.38
N TYR A 14 -12.99 1.61 -11.29
CA TYR A 14 -12.17 2.35 -10.32
C TYR A 14 -10.67 2.13 -10.50
N ALA A 15 -10.29 1.22 -11.40
CA ALA A 15 -8.88 0.81 -11.55
C ALA A 15 -7.96 1.97 -11.89
N ASP A 16 -8.34 2.81 -12.86
CA ASP A 16 -7.50 3.93 -13.30
C ASP A 16 -7.28 4.95 -12.18
N ARG A 17 -8.31 5.25 -11.40
CA ARG A 17 -8.20 6.18 -10.27
C ARG A 17 -7.25 5.64 -9.21
N LEU A 18 -7.34 4.34 -8.93
CA LEU A 18 -6.48 3.71 -7.95
C LEU A 18 -5.03 3.73 -8.40
N GLU A 19 -4.78 3.43 -9.68
CA GLU A 19 -3.43 3.47 -10.24
C GLU A 19 -2.82 4.87 -10.15
N GLN A 20 -3.60 5.91 -10.44
CA GLN A 20 -3.13 7.29 -10.33
C GLN A 20 -2.82 7.67 -8.88
N ALA A 21 -3.70 7.31 -7.95
CA ALA A 21 -3.51 7.62 -6.53
C ALA A 21 -2.22 7.01 -5.99
N PHE A 22 -1.94 5.76 -6.31
CA PHE A 22 -0.74 5.08 -5.84
C PHE A 22 0.52 5.53 -6.57
N SER A 23 0.42 5.92 -7.84
CA SER A 23 1.55 6.52 -8.56
C SER A 23 2.03 7.80 -7.88
N THR A 24 1.09 8.64 -7.46
CA THR A 24 1.40 9.88 -6.72
C THR A 24 1.97 9.56 -5.34
N ALA A 25 1.40 8.58 -4.64
CA ALA A 25 1.84 8.18 -3.32
C ALA A 25 3.27 7.63 -3.34
N ALA A 26 3.61 6.84 -4.35
CA ALA A 26 4.94 6.23 -4.47
C ALA A 26 6.05 7.28 -4.49
N ALA A 27 5.82 8.41 -5.17
CA ALA A 27 6.79 9.48 -5.25
C ALA A 27 7.08 10.13 -3.90
N LYS A 28 6.16 10.04 -2.95
CA LYS A 28 6.29 10.64 -1.62
C LYS A 28 6.91 9.70 -0.59
N MET A 29 7.08 8.42 -0.93
CA MET A 29 7.59 7.42 0.02
C MET A 29 9.09 7.54 0.27
N ALA A 30 9.84 8.07 -0.68
CA ALA A 30 11.30 8.08 -0.64
C ALA A 30 11.90 8.77 0.60
N GLY A 31 11.19 9.73 1.19
CA GLY A 31 11.65 10.47 2.36
C GLY A 31 11.16 9.94 3.70
N VAL A 32 10.43 8.84 3.70
CA VAL A 32 9.83 8.32 4.93
C VAL A 32 10.88 7.53 5.73
N PRO A 33 11.10 7.85 7.03
CA PRO A 33 12.09 7.15 7.83
C PRO A 33 11.79 5.65 7.93
N GLY A 34 12.83 4.83 7.74
CA GLY A 34 12.72 3.37 7.82
C GLY A 34 12.10 2.70 6.61
N PHE A 35 11.66 3.48 5.63
CA PHE A 35 11.11 2.94 4.38
C PHE A 35 12.23 2.32 3.53
N ARG A 36 11.98 1.12 2.99
CA ARG A 36 12.95 0.40 2.17
C ARG A 36 12.50 0.18 0.73
N SER A 37 11.29 -0.30 0.51
CA SER A 37 10.80 -0.51 -0.84
C SER A 37 9.29 -0.41 -0.93
N PHE A 38 8.81 -0.08 -2.14
CA PHE A 38 7.40 0.03 -2.45
C PHE A 38 7.15 -0.60 -3.81
N LYS A 39 6.14 -1.47 -3.88
CA LYS A 39 5.68 -2.05 -5.14
C LYS A 39 4.17 -2.01 -5.19
N PHE A 40 3.64 -1.57 -6.31
CA PHE A 40 2.21 -1.61 -6.56
C PHE A 40 1.96 -2.61 -7.68
N LEU A 41 1.26 -3.69 -7.36
CA LEU A 41 1.12 -4.84 -8.23
C LEU A 41 -0.32 -4.98 -8.70
N ARG A 42 -0.51 -5.34 -9.97
CA ARG A 42 -1.82 -5.65 -10.50
C ARG A 42 -1.89 -7.15 -10.77
N ARG A 43 -2.97 -7.78 -10.31
CA ARG A 43 -3.20 -9.19 -10.57
C ARG A 43 -3.40 -9.44 -12.07
N GLU A 44 -2.81 -10.50 -12.59
CA GLU A 44 -3.11 -10.92 -13.96
C GLU A 44 -4.61 -11.18 -14.07
N GLY A 45 -5.22 -10.63 -15.13
CA GLY A 45 -6.66 -10.72 -15.31
C GLY A 45 -7.45 -9.58 -14.66
N GLY A 46 -6.81 -8.76 -13.83
CA GLY A 46 -7.42 -7.59 -13.22
C GLY A 46 -8.25 -7.89 -11.97
N GLY A 47 -8.91 -6.88 -11.45
CA GLY A 47 -9.83 -7.00 -10.31
C GLY A 47 -9.19 -6.89 -8.94
N GLU A 48 -7.87 -7.02 -8.83
CA GLU A 48 -7.17 -6.94 -7.56
C GLU A 48 -5.81 -6.29 -7.73
N TYR A 49 -5.44 -5.47 -6.74
CA TYR A 49 -4.11 -4.88 -6.64
C TYR A 49 -3.49 -5.26 -5.31
N VAL A 50 -2.15 -5.24 -5.26
CA VAL A 50 -1.39 -5.46 -4.03
C VAL A 50 -0.44 -4.29 -3.84
N VAL A 51 -0.50 -3.67 -2.68
CA VAL A 51 0.49 -2.67 -2.26
C VAL A 51 1.47 -3.38 -1.33
N PHE A 52 2.71 -3.49 -1.77
CA PHE A 52 3.78 -4.13 -1.02
C PHE A 52 4.76 -3.05 -0.55
N THR A 53 4.99 -2.98 0.77
CA THR A 53 5.99 -2.07 1.35
C THR A 53 6.88 -2.83 2.29
N GLU A 54 8.18 -2.48 2.28
CA GLU A 54 9.16 -3.03 3.21
C GLU A 54 9.73 -1.92 4.09
N TRP A 55 9.97 -2.25 5.35
CA TRP A 55 10.38 -1.31 6.39
C TRP A 55 11.51 -1.91 7.21
N ASP A 56 12.35 -1.05 7.81
CA ASP A 56 13.41 -1.51 8.71
C ASP A 56 12.85 -2.31 9.89
N ASP A 57 11.73 -1.83 10.45
CA ASP A 57 11.06 -2.46 11.59
C ASP A 57 9.58 -2.08 11.62
N TYR A 58 8.85 -2.70 12.54
CA TYR A 58 7.43 -2.42 12.71
C TYR A 58 7.18 -0.97 13.14
N ALA A 59 8.05 -0.41 13.99
CA ALA A 59 7.87 0.96 14.48
C ALA A 59 7.88 1.98 13.34
N SER A 60 8.72 1.77 12.33
CA SER A 60 8.78 2.64 11.16
C SER A 60 7.48 2.58 10.36
N PHE A 61 6.94 1.38 10.14
CA PHE A 61 5.66 1.21 9.47
C PHE A 61 4.53 1.87 10.28
N GLN A 62 4.51 1.65 11.58
CA GLN A 62 3.48 2.19 12.47
C GLN A 62 3.47 3.72 12.42
N ALA A 63 4.64 4.34 12.49
CA ALA A 63 4.76 5.79 12.41
C ALA A 63 4.19 6.32 11.09
N TRP A 64 4.50 5.66 9.98
CA TRP A 64 3.97 6.07 8.68
C TRP A 64 2.46 5.84 8.60
N SER A 65 1.95 4.73 9.11
CA SER A 65 0.51 4.41 9.05
C SER A 65 -0.34 5.39 9.86
N GLU A 66 0.26 6.08 10.83
CA GLU A 66 -0.39 7.12 11.62
C GLU A 66 -0.20 8.51 11.03
N SER A 67 0.54 8.63 9.92
CA SER A 67 0.85 9.91 9.30
C SER A 67 -0.26 10.39 8.37
N ASP A 68 -0.22 11.70 8.06
CA ASP A 68 -1.13 12.30 7.11
C ASP A 68 -1.00 11.71 5.71
N SER A 69 0.23 11.32 5.33
CA SER A 69 0.48 10.71 4.01
C SER A 69 -0.30 9.41 3.83
N PHE A 70 -0.31 8.58 4.86
CA PHE A 70 -1.10 7.34 4.85
C PHE A 70 -2.59 7.64 4.74
N SER A 71 -3.08 8.58 5.53
CA SER A 71 -4.49 8.98 5.53
C SER A 71 -4.93 9.50 4.17
N ARG A 72 -4.09 10.28 3.49
CA ARG A 72 -4.39 10.81 2.16
C ARG A 72 -4.53 9.72 1.12
N VAL A 73 -3.66 8.72 1.16
CA VAL A 73 -3.72 7.59 0.22
C VAL A 73 -4.94 6.74 0.50
N HIS A 74 -5.18 6.41 1.76
CA HIS A 74 -6.30 5.54 2.16
C HIS A 74 -7.62 6.28 2.30
N GLY A 75 -7.59 7.60 2.40
CA GLY A 75 -8.80 8.43 2.38
C GLY A 75 -9.55 8.39 1.06
N ALA A 76 -8.88 8.00 -0.03
CA ALA A 76 -9.52 7.76 -1.30
C ALA A 76 -10.35 6.48 -1.30
N ILE A 77 -10.19 5.63 -0.28
CA ILE A 77 -10.89 4.37 -0.10
C ILE A 77 -11.88 4.54 1.05
N ASP A 78 -13.11 4.95 0.72
CA ASP A 78 -14.16 5.14 1.71
C ASP A 78 -14.78 3.78 2.07
N THR A 79 -15.26 3.66 3.32
CA THR A 79 -15.98 2.47 3.78
C THR A 79 -17.25 2.21 2.98
N LYS A 80 -17.80 3.23 2.35
CA LYS A 80 -18.98 3.12 1.47
C LYS A 80 -18.62 2.79 0.03
N SER A 81 -17.32 2.77 -0.28
CA SER A 81 -16.84 2.43 -1.62
C SER A 81 -16.98 0.93 -1.88
N PRO A 82 -17.17 0.50 -3.15
CA PRO A 82 -17.13 -0.92 -3.50
C PRO A 82 -15.71 -1.50 -3.42
N ILE A 83 -14.72 -0.68 -3.07
CA ILE A 83 -13.34 -1.12 -2.91
C ILE A 83 -13.16 -1.84 -1.59
N LYS A 84 -12.60 -3.05 -1.63
CA LYS A 84 -12.32 -3.85 -0.43
C LYS A 84 -10.82 -3.92 -0.20
N THR A 85 -10.40 -3.75 1.06
CA THR A 85 -8.99 -3.82 1.42
C THR A 85 -8.76 -4.85 2.51
N ASP A 86 -7.57 -5.48 2.46
CA ASP A 86 -7.16 -6.47 3.45
C ASP A 86 -5.66 -6.29 3.69
N LEU A 87 -5.30 -5.79 4.87
CA LEU A 87 -3.91 -5.53 5.25
C LEU A 87 -3.38 -6.66 6.12
N ALA A 88 -2.24 -7.21 5.73
CA ALA A 88 -1.53 -8.21 6.51
C ALA A 88 -0.08 -7.76 6.71
N LEU A 89 0.47 -8.06 7.87
CA LEU A 89 1.84 -7.71 8.23
C LEU A 89 2.69 -8.97 8.32
N TYR A 90 3.94 -8.88 7.87
CA TYR A 90 4.84 -10.03 7.78
C TYR A 90 6.24 -9.67 8.27
N ASP A 91 6.92 -10.64 8.85
CA ASP A 91 8.35 -10.55 9.10
C ASP A 91 9.08 -11.15 7.91
N VAL A 92 10.13 -10.48 7.42
CA VAL A 92 10.95 -11.00 6.34
C VAL A 92 11.96 -11.98 6.93
N LEU A 93 11.82 -13.25 6.62
CA LEU A 93 12.70 -14.29 7.17
C LEU A 93 13.91 -14.55 6.29
N ILE A 94 13.74 -14.45 4.97
CA ILE A 94 14.82 -14.67 4.01
C ILE A 94 14.70 -13.59 2.93
N GLU A 95 15.83 -12.94 2.65
CA GLU A 95 15.93 -11.95 1.60
C GLU A 95 17.12 -12.28 0.71
N GLN A 96 16.89 -12.34 -0.61
CA GLN A 96 17.94 -12.64 -1.60
C GLN A 96 18.11 -11.52 -2.61
#